data_4967ab77e8fa25c9334e30fb04032f7a
#
_entry.id   4967ab77e8fa25c9334e30fb04032f7a
#
_cell.length_a   1.000
_cell.length_b   1.000
_cell.length_c   1.000
_cell.angle_alpha   90.00
_cell.angle_beta   90.00
_cell.angle_gamma   90.00
#
_symmetry.space_group_name_H-M   'P 1'
#
loop_
_entity.id
_entity.type
_entity.pdbx_description
1 polymer ?
#
loop_
_entity_poly.entity_id
_entity_poly.type
_entity_poly.pdbx_seq_one_letter_code
_entity_poly.pdbx_strand_id
1 'polypeptide(L)'
;MRNLILATILTFGGAMSAMADDIIKVNTNKSVQEALDALEAAVGNAGATVFARVDHAAGAEKVGLTIPANQVLIFGNPALGTPAMQIDPRAGLFLPLKVQAYEDETGQVWLAYEDPKETMDELDEVEKSPVIEKMRGALAKLTSVAAE
;
A
#
# COMPACT_ATOMS: atom_id res chain seq x y z
N MET A 1 -33.11 -59.63 6.80
CA MET A 1 -32.07 -58.88 7.57
C MET A 1 -31.38 -57.95 6.63
N ARG A 2 -31.77 -56.68 6.67
CA ARG A 2 -31.23 -55.64 5.79
C ARG A 2 -30.34 -54.75 6.64
N ASN A 3 -29.04 -54.82 6.43
CA ASN A 3 -28.06 -53.95 7.10
C ASN A 3 -28.07 -52.55 6.47
N LEU A 4 -28.49 -51.57 7.23
CA LEU A 4 -28.37 -50.14 6.89
C LEU A 4 -26.96 -49.70 7.28
N ILE A 5 -26.13 -49.36 6.28
CA ILE A 5 -24.83 -48.71 6.50
C ILE A 5 -25.08 -47.22 6.50
N LEU A 6 -24.94 -46.60 7.66
CA LEU A 6 -24.97 -45.14 7.84
C LEU A 6 -23.60 -44.57 7.44
N ALA A 7 -23.53 -43.93 6.29
CA ALA A 7 -22.35 -43.20 5.87
C ALA A 7 -22.35 -41.81 6.52
N THR A 8 -21.49 -41.63 7.50
CA THR A 8 -21.24 -40.30 8.11
C THR A 8 -20.33 -39.47 7.17
N ILE A 9 -20.91 -38.48 6.51
CA ILE A 9 -20.15 -37.50 5.71
C ILE A 9 -19.56 -36.48 6.68
N LEU A 10 -18.25 -36.58 6.88
CA LEU A 10 -17.47 -35.59 7.63
C LEU A 10 -17.20 -34.43 6.68
N THR A 11 -17.96 -33.33 6.77
CA THR A 11 -17.66 -32.07 6.06
C THR A 11 -16.50 -31.37 6.77
N PHE A 12 -15.33 -31.47 6.17
CA PHE A 12 -14.18 -30.66 6.55
C PHE A 12 -14.45 -29.24 6.05
N GLY A 13 -15.00 -28.40 6.91
CA GLY A 13 -15.07 -26.95 6.70
C GLY A 13 -13.68 -26.38 6.83
N GLY A 14 -12.94 -26.27 5.73
CA GLY A 14 -11.70 -25.51 5.69
C GLY A 14 -12.04 -24.03 5.90
N ALA A 15 -11.68 -23.47 7.07
CA ALA A 15 -11.62 -22.03 7.25
C ALA A 15 -10.53 -21.52 6.31
N MET A 16 -10.92 -20.90 5.17
CA MET A 16 -10.03 -20.04 4.41
C MET A 16 -9.73 -18.84 5.31
N SER A 17 -8.55 -18.83 5.92
CA SER A 17 -7.98 -17.60 6.45
C SER A 17 -7.86 -16.64 5.28
N ALA A 18 -8.65 -15.58 5.28
CA ALA A 18 -8.41 -14.44 4.41
C ALA A 18 -7.03 -13.90 4.82
N MET A 19 -6.02 -14.16 4.00
CA MET A 19 -4.75 -13.45 4.10
C MET A 19 -5.10 -11.97 3.91
N ALA A 20 -4.80 -11.13 4.88
CA ALA A 20 -4.89 -9.69 4.69
C ALA A 20 -3.96 -9.35 3.53
N ASP A 21 -4.48 -8.64 2.52
CA ASP A 21 -3.64 -8.13 1.45
C ASP A 21 -2.76 -7.03 2.07
N ASP A 22 -1.47 -7.29 2.17
CA ASP A 22 -0.49 -6.32 2.70
C ASP A 22 -0.40 -5.08 1.82
N ILE A 23 -0.93 -5.16 0.58
CA ILE A 23 -0.98 -4.08 -0.39
C ILE A 23 -2.42 -3.60 -0.57
N ILE A 24 -2.66 -2.34 -0.21
CA ILE A 24 -3.94 -1.67 -0.43
C ILE A 24 -3.93 -1.02 -1.80
N LYS A 25 -5.02 -1.21 -2.57
CA LYS A 25 -5.16 -0.67 -3.93
C LYS A 25 -6.42 0.18 -4.06
N VAL A 26 -6.27 1.33 -4.72
CA VAL A 26 -7.37 2.25 -5.08
C VAL A 26 -7.34 2.43 -6.58
N ASN A 27 -8.43 2.10 -7.28
CA ASN A 27 -8.52 2.30 -8.73
C ASN A 27 -8.79 3.77 -9.07
N THR A 28 -8.37 4.20 -10.25
CA THR A 28 -8.65 5.53 -10.80
C THR A 28 -8.85 5.45 -12.31
N ASN A 29 -9.58 6.44 -12.86
CA ASN A 29 -9.72 6.63 -14.31
C ASN A 29 -8.64 7.56 -14.90
N LYS A 30 -7.74 8.07 -14.06
CA LYS A 30 -6.62 8.91 -14.49
C LYS A 30 -5.50 8.04 -15.06
N SER A 31 -4.65 8.62 -15.89
CA SER A 31 -3.36 8.03 -16.21
C SER A 31 -2.46 7.96 -15.00
N VAL A 32 -1.41 7.13 -15.05
CA VAL A 32 -0.40 7.01 -13.98
C VAL A 32 0.22 8.39 -13.65
N GLN A 33 0.52 9.18 -14.70
CA GLN A 33 1.06 10.52 -14.55
C GLN A 33 0.11 11.44 -13.78
N GLU A 34 -1.15 11.53 -14.23
CA GLU A 34 -2.18 12.38 -13.61
C GLU A 34 -2.50 11.96 -12.18
N ALA A 35 -2.56 10.66 -11.91
CA ALA A 35 -2.79 10.13 -10.57
C ALA A 35 -1.67 10.54 -9.60
N LEU A 36 -0.39 10.46 -10.02
CA LEU A 36 0.72 10.89 -9.18
C LEU A 36 0.83 12.41 -9.08
N ASP A 37 0.48 13.18 -10.11
CA ASP A 37 0.42 14.64 -10.03
C ASP A 37 -0.64 15.08 -8.99
N ALA A 38 -1.81 14.42 -9.00
CA ALA A 38 -2.85 14.66 -8.00
C ALA A 38 -2.41 14.25 -6.59
N LEU A 39 -1.71 13.11 -6.46
CA LEU A 39 -1.17 12.66 -5.18
C LEU A 39 -0.11 13.63 -4.64
N GLU A 40 0.80 14.10 -5.48
CA GLU A 40 1.83 15.08 -5.12
C GLU A 40 1.21 16.38 -4.60
N ALA A 41 0.16 16.87 -5.28
CA ALA A 41 -0.60 18.03 -4.84
C ALA A 41 -1.29 17.77 -3.48
N ALA A 42 -1.91 16.60 -3.30
CA ALA A 42 -2.56 16.21 -2.04
C ALA A 42 -1.56 16.11 -0.88
N VAL A 43 -0.37 15.56 -1.12
CA VAL A 43 0.74 15.48 -0.16
C VAL A 43 1.18 16.87 0.29
N GLY A 44 1.39 17.78 -0.66
CA GLY A 44 1.77 19.18 -0.37
C GLY A 44 0.70 19.90 0.43
N ASN A 45 -0.59 19.75 0.07
CA ASN A 45 -1.72 20.34 0.78
C ASN A 45 -1.86 19.79 2.21
N ALA A 46 -1.44 18.56 2.46
CA ALA A 46 -1.41 17.94 3.79
C ALA A 46 -0.20 18.36 4.63
N GLY A 47 0.68 19.23 4.12
CA GLY A 47 1.88 19.69 4.81
C GLY A 47 2.99 18.65 4.91
N ALA A 48 2.95 17.63 4.05
CA ALA A 48 4.02 16.65 3.91
C ALA A 48 5.01 17.06 2.80
N THR A 49 6.18 16.44 2.80
CA THR A 49 7.25 16.73 1.85
C THR A 49 7.40 15.56 0.88
N VAL A 50 7.44 15.84 -0.41
CA VAL A 50 7.83 14.88 -1.45
C VAL A 50 9.37 14.84 -1.50
N PHE A 51 9.93 13.65 -1.36
CA PHE A 51 11.38 13.43 -1.43
C PHE A 51 11.84 13.00 -2.81
N ALA A 52 11.05 12.14 -3.47
CA ALA A 52 11.36 11.64 -4.80
C ALA A 52 10.12 11.16 -5.53
N ARG A 53 10.19 11.21 -6.85
CA ARG A 53 9.31 10.51 -7.76
C ARG A 53 10.17 9.66 -8.69
N VAL A 54 9.94 8.37 -8.72
CA VAL A 54 10.71 7.42 -9.50
C VAL A 54 9.83 6.87 -10.62
N ASP A 55 10.30 6.97 -11.86
CA ASP A 55 9.65 6.41 -13.04
C ASP A 55 10.31 5.07 -13.40
N HIS A 56 9.64 3.97 -13.05
CA HIS A 56 10.11 2.63 -13.30
C HIS A 56 10.03 2.27 -14.79
N ALA A 57 9.02 2.78 -15.52
CA ALA A 57 8.88 2.54 -16.95
C ALA A 57 10.02 3.20 -17.72
N ALA A 58 10.34 4.46 -17.43
CA ALA A 58 11.50 5.13 -18.00
C ALA A 58 12.83 4.48 -17.59
N GLY A 59 12.89 3.90 -16.39
CA GLY A 59 14.04 3.10 -15.95
C GLY A 59 14.20 1.83 -16.77
N ALA A 60 13.12 1.12 -17.06
CA ALA A 60 13.12 -0.09 -17.88
C ALA A 60 13.61 0.20 -19.30
N GLU A 61 13.13 1.28 -19.92
CA GLU A 61 13.57 1.68 -21.28
C GLU A 61 15.09 1.88 -21.38
N LYS A 62 15.72 2.44 -20.36
CA LYS A 62 17.19 2.66 -20.33
C LYS A 62 18.00 1.38 -20.37
N VAL A 63 17.40 0.25 -19.99
CA VAL A 63 18.05 -1.09 -20.04
C VAL A 63 17.47 -1.99 -21.15
N GLY A 64 16.69 -1.39 -22.07
CA GLY A 64 16.15 -2.10 -23.24
C GLY A 64 14.93 -2.98 -22.92
N LEU A 65 14.28 -2.76 -21.79
CA LEU A 65 13.06 -3.45 -21.39
C LEU A 65 11.84 -2.52 -21.49
N THR A 66 10.66 -3.11 -21.59
CA THR A 66 9.39 -2.35 -21.61
C THR A 66 8.45 -2.91 -20.54
N ILE A 67 7.88 -2.02 -19.74
CA ILE A 67 6.79 -2.33 -18.81
C ILE A 67 5.68 -1.29 -19.00
N PRO A 68 4.42 -1.58 -18.62
CA PRO A 68 3.36 -0.58 -18.55
C PRO A 68 3.76 0.62 -17.68
N ALA A 69 3.02 1.73 -17.82
CA ALA A 69 3.26 2.92 -17.01
C ALA A 69 3.30 2.57 -15.52
N ASN A 70 4.37 2.98 -14.85
CA ASN A 70 4.65 2.60 -13.46
C ASN A 70 5.57 3.62 -12.82
N GLN A 71 5.06 4.32 -11.79
CA GLN A 71 5.80 5.34 -11.06
C GLN A 71 5.53 5.22 -9.57
N VAL A 72 6.46 5.65 -8.72
CA VAL A 72 6.30 5.69 -7.27
C VAL A 72 6.63 7.08 -6.73
N LEU A 73 5.77 7.60 -5.85
CA LEU A 73 5.99 8.82 -5.08
C LEU A 73 6.46 8.45 -3.68
N ILE A 74 7.56 9.04 -3.24
CA ILE A 74 8.17 8.87 -1.92
C ILE A 74 8.00 10.17 -1.17
N PHE A 75 7.31 10.14 -0.03
CA PHE A 75 6.97 11.33 0.74
C PHE A 75 6.89 11.05 2.23
N GLY A 76 6.94 12.09 3.04
CA GLY A 76 6.86 11.95 4.47
C GLY A 76 6.52 13.24 5.18
N ASN A 77 6.11 13.06 6.45
CA ASN A 77 5.90 14.16 7.38
C ASN A 77 6.60 13.81 8.70
N PRO A 78 7.59 14.61 9.14
CA PRO A 78 8.28 14.37 10.41
C PRO A 78 7.34 14.27 11.61
N ALA A 79 6.21 14.98 11.58
CA ALA A 79 5.20 14.90 12.64
C ALA A 79 4.54 13.51 12.74
N LEU A 80 4.57 12.70 11.68
CA LEU A 80 4.12 11.30 11.68
C LEU A 80 5.28 10.33 11.88
N GLY A 81 6.39 10.53 11.18
CA GLY A 81 7.50 9.57 11.19
C GLY A 81 8.33 9.59 12.47
N THR A 82 8.59 10.77 13.01
CA THR A 82 9.44 10.91 14.21
C THR A 82 8.87 10.18 15.44
N PRO A 83 7.57 10.26 15.76
CA PRO A 83 7.01 9.50 16.88
C PRO A 83 7.19 7.98 16.75
N ALA A 84 7.09 7.41 15.54
CA ALA A 84 7.36 5.99 15.35
C ALA A 84 8.83 5.65 15.65
N MET A 85 9.77 6.45 15.16
CA MET A 85 11.22 6.28 15.43
C MET A 85 11.62 6.55 16.88
N GLN A 86 10.84 7.33 17.63
CA GLN A 86 11.03 7.49 19.08
C GLN A 86 10.64 6.25 19.85
N ILE A 87 9.65 5.49 19.36
CA ILE A 87 9.26 4.20 19.97
C ILE A 87 10.32 3.14 19.62
N ASP A 88 10.65 3.00 18.35
CA ASP A 88 11.67 2.08 17.85
C ASP A 88 12.43 2.73 16.68
N PRO A 89 13.75 3.00 16.79
CA PRO A 89 14.51 3.63 15.71
C PRO A 89 14.52 2.82 14.41
N ARG A 90 14.26 1.50 14.46
CA ARG A 90 14.15 0.65 13.27
C ARG A 90 12.95 1.01 12.39
N ALA A 91 11.95 1.74 12.92
CA ALA A 91 10.84 2.26 12.11
C ALA A 91 11.33 3.12 10.93
N GLY A 92 12.53 3.71 11.05
CA GLY A 92 13.16 4.44 9.95
C GLY A 92 13.48 3.61 8.71
N LEU A 93 13.52 2.27 8.79
CA LEU A 93 13.69 1.38 7.63
C LEU A 93 12.43 1.35 6.74
N PHE A 94 11.26 1.59 7.33
CA PHE A 94 9.96 1.56 6.66
C PHE A 94 9.47 2.95 6.24
N LEU A 95 10.24 3.97 6.56
CA LEU A 95 9.98 5.37 6.25
C LEU A 95 11.07 5.91 5.31
N PRO A 96 10.74 6.89 4.44
CA PRO A 96 9.44 7.57 4.25
C PRO A 96 8.36 6.68 3.62
N LEU A 97 7.10 7.12 3.70
CA LEU A 97 5.98 6.42 3.05
C LEU A 97 6.09 6.52 1.53
N LYS A 98 5.49 5.57 0.83
CA LYS A 98 5.48 5.52 -0.64
C LYS A 98 4.12 5.05 -1.16
N VAL A 99 3.72 5.62 -2.29
CA VAL A 99 2.55 5.19 -3.05
C VAL A 99 2.97 5.03 -4.50
N GLN A 100 2.67 3.87 -5.06
CA GLN A 100 2.88 3.56 -6.47
C GLN A 100 1.60 3.85 -7.26
N ALA A 101 1.73 4.43 -8.45
CA ALA A 101 0.71 4.39 -9.48
C ALA A 101 1.20 3.49 -10.61
N TYR A 102 0.36 2.55 -11.04
CA TYR A 102 0.73 1.62 -12.11
C TYR A 102 -0.49 1.22 -12.95
N GLU A 103 -0.25 0.93 -14.21
CA GLU A 103 -1.22 0.35 -15.13
C GLU A 103 -1.05 -1.17 -15.13
N ASP A 104 -2.16 -1.90 -14.93
CA ASP A 104 -2.17 -3.35 -14.99
C ASP A 104 -2.33 -3.88 -16.43
N GLU A 105 -2.30 -5.21 -16.59
CA GLU A 105 -2.39 -5.87 -17.89
C GLU A 105 -3.72 -5.60 -18.64
N THR A 106 -4.75 -5.14 -17.93
CA THR A 106 -6.06 -4.77 -18.51
C THR A 106 -6.15 -3.30 -18.90
N GLY A 107 -5.12 -2.51 -18.60
CA GLY A 107 -5.11 -1.05 -18.79
C GLY A 107 -5.76 -0.27 -17.64
N GLN A 108 -6.10 -0.95 -16.54
CA GLN A 108 -6.61 -0.28 -15.33
C GLN A 108 -5.47 0.35 -14.54
N VAL A 109 -5.63 1.61 -14.15
CA VAL A 109 -4.66 2.31 -13.30
C VAL A 109 -5.06 2.19 -11.84
N TRP A 110 -4.06 1.90 -11.00
CA TRP A 110 -4.17 1.72 -9.57
C TRP A 110 -3.18 2.61 -8.82
N LEU A 111 -3.63 3.17 -7.70
CA LEU A 111 -2.77 3.67 -6.65
C LEU A 111 -2.62 2.56 -5.62
N ALA A 112 -1.39 2.17 -5.30
CA ALA A 112 -1.10 1.06 -4.41
C ALA A 112 -0.08 1.46 -3.34
N TYR A 113 -0.26 0.97 -2.12
CA TYR A 113 0.65 1.17 -1.01
C TYR A 113 0.61 0.00 -0.04
N GLU A 114 1.70 -0.21 0.67
CA GLU A 114 1.79 -1.20 1.74
C GLU A 114 1.08 -0.67 2.99
N ASP A 115 0.32 -1.53 3.69
CA ASP A 115 -0.29 -1.14 4.97
C ASP A 115 0.82 -0.95 6.02
N PRO A 116 0.97 0.24 6.61
CA PRO A 116 1.99 0.48 7.64
C PRO A 116 1.91 -0.47 8.83
N LYS A 117 0.75 -1.02 9.12
CA LYS A 117 0.57 -1.99 10.19
C LYS A 117 1.27 -3.30 9.87
N GLU A 118 1.10 -3.78 8.63
CA GLU A 118 1.70 -5.03 8.18
C GLU A 118 3.20 -4.89 7.94
N THR A 119 3.64 -3.74 7.39
CA THR A 119 5.08 -3.51 7.14
C THR A 119 5.90 -3.36 8.43
N MET A 120 5.30 -2.92 9.52
CA MET A 120 5.96 -2.70 10.80
C MET A 120 5.54 -3.74 11.87
N ASP A 121 5.02 -4.89 11.47
CA ASP A 121 4.54 -5.95 12.37
C ASP A 121 5.64 -6.53 13.28
N GLU A 122 6.91 -6.53 12.83
CA GLU A 122 8.07 -6.91 13.64
C GLU A 122 8.41 -5.89 14.75
N LEU A 123 7.77 -4.71 14.73
CA LEU A 123 7.98 -3.63 15.69
C LEU A 123 6.76 -3.50 16.61
N ASP A 124 6.51 -4.49 17.45
CA ASP A 124 5.32 -4.65 18.32
C ASP A 124 4.80 -3.36 18.94
N GLU A 125 5.66 -2.54 19.51
CA GLU A 125 5.28 -1.29 20.19
C GLU A 125 4.89 -0.19 19.19
N VAL A 126 5.50 -0.18 18.00
CA VAL A 126 5.15 0.75 16.91
C VAL A 126 3.84 0.33 16.29
N GLU A 127 3.70 -0.97 15.94
CA GLU A 127 2.50 -1.54 15.31
C GLU A 127 1.23 -1.26 16.14
N LYS A 128 1.32 -1.39 17.47
CA LYS A 128 0.21 -1.14 18.39
C LYS A 128 0.00 0.33 18.76
N SER A 129 0.88 1.21 18.29
CA SER A 129 0.82 2.63 18.65
C SER A 129 -0.22 3.41 17.83
N PRO A 130 -0.77 4.51 18.37
CA PRO A 130 -1.69 5.37 17.61
C PRO A 130 -1.07 5.99 16.36
N VAL A 131 0.26 6.00 16.22
CA VAL A 131 0.95 6.58 15.06
C VAL A 131 0.70 5.75 13.80
N ILE A 132 0.61 4.43 13.91
CA ILE A 132 0.29 3.55 12.78
C ILE A 132 -1.10 3.87 12.22
N GLU A 133 -2.11 4.02 13.05
CA GLU A 133 -3.45 4.39 12.59
C GLU A 133 -3.49 5.77 11.92
N LYS A 134 -2.66 6.72 12.38
CA LYS A 134 -2.50 8.02 11.70
C LYS A 134 -1.86 7.87 10.32
N MET A 135 -0.84 7.03 10.17
CA MET A 135 -0.22 6.75 8.87
C MET A 135 -1.20 6.09 7.91
N ARG A 136 -1.94 5.07 8.37
CA ARG A 136 -2.99 4.39 7.59
C ARG A 136 -4.06 5.37 7.13
N GLY A 137 -4.58 6.20 8.04
CA GLY A 137 -5.57 7.24 7.72
C GLY A 137 -5.06 8.28 6.73
N ALA A 138 -3.80 8.69 6.85
CA ALA A 138 -3.18 9.63 5.90
C ALA A 138 -3.07 9.01 4.50
N LEU A 139 -2.56 7.78 4.37
CA LEU A 139 -2.45 7.07 3.09
C LEU A 139 -3.81 6.88 2.44
N ALA A 140 -4.80 6.40 3.19
CA ALA A 140 -6.16 6.19 2.68
C ALA A 140 -6.78 7.50 2.16
N LYS A 141 -6.63 8.61 2.90
CA LYS A 141 -7.14 9.92 2.49
C LYS A 141 -6.42 10.46 1.25
N LEU A 142 -5.09 10.41 1.23
CA LEU A 142 -4.28 10.94 0.12
C LEU A 142 -4.58 10.19 -1.17
N THR A 143 -4.65 8.86 -1.13
CA THR A 143 -4.94 8.03 -2.31
C THR A 143 -6.38 8.17 -2.78
N SER A 144 -7.35 8.32 -1.88
CA SER A 144 -8.74 8.60 -2.25
C SER A 144 -8.86 9.93 -3.00
N VAL A 145 -8.27 11.00 -2.47
CA VAL A 145 -8.28 12.33 -3.11
C VAL A 145 -7.57 12.29 -4.47
N ALA A 146 -6.45 11.57 -4.58
CA ALA A 146 -5.70 11.46 -5.81
C ALA A 146 -6.42 10.64 -6.89
N ALA A 147 -7.27 9.69 -6.49
CA ALA A 147 -8.01 8.80 -7.39
C ALA A 147 -9.25 9.46 -8.03
N GLU A 148 -9.83 10.48 -7.38
CA GLU A 148 -11.00 11.26 -7.85
C GLU A 148 -10.66 12.12 -9.08
#